data_2f8b971aa551dbec24ae20b4b9e3e10b
#
_entry.id   2f8b971aa551dbec24ae20b4b9e3e10b
#
_cell.length_a   1.000
_cell.length_b   1.000
_cell.length_c   1.000
_cell.angle_alpha   90.00
_cell.angle_beta   90.00
_cell.angle_gamma   90.00
#
_symmetry.space_group_name_H-M   'P 1'
#
loop_
_entity.id
_entity.type
_entity.pdbx_description
1 polymer ?
#
loop_
_entity_poly.entity_id
_entity_poly.type
_entity_poly.pdbx_seq_one_letter_code
_entity_poly.pdbx_strand_id
1 'polypeptide(L)'
;RGLGDVYKRQAYNLTHPDNVERIHRSYIEAGANVIQTNTYGANFEKLKTFGLEHRVKEIHKAAVQIAKRTAHHDTFILGTVGGFRGVRQDDISLSTIQYHTELQIDTLIDEGVDALLFETYYDLDELKSIVVATRRKYEIPIIAQLTASNTNYLVDGTEINDALKQLVACGANVVGLNCHHGPHPVSYTHLTLPTKA
;
A
#
# COMPACT_ATOMS: atom_id res chain seq x y z
N ARG A 1 -6.66 -20.04 8.84
CA ARG A 1 -5.81 -19.01 9.49
C ARG A 1 -6.54 -17.69 9.35
N GLY A 2 -6.92 -17.06 10.49
CA GLY A 2 -7.81 -15.88 10.47
C GLY A 2 -7.08 -14.61 10.03
N LEU A 3 -7.84 -13.60 9.59
CA LEU A 3 -7.35 -12.27 9.21
C LEU A 3 -6.48 -11.62 10.32
N GLY A 4 -6.70 -11.96 11.60
CA GLY A 4 -5.88 -11.49 12.71
C GLY A 4 -4.40 -11.87 12.63
N ASP A 5 -4.04 -12.99 11.98
CA ASP A 5 -2.65 -13.37 11.81
C ASP A 5 -1.91 -12.53 10.75
N VAL A 6 -2.64 -11.94 9.80
CA VAL A 6 -2.04 -11.08 8.75
C VAL A 6 -1.52 -9.78 9.34
N TYR A 7 -2.27 -9.16 10.24
CA TYR A 7 -1.90 -7.87 10.84
C TYR A 7 -0.81 -7.97 11.93
N LYS A 8 -0.68 -9.14 12.57
CA LYS A 8 0.45 -9.41 13.48
C LYS A 8 1.80 -9.45 12.76
N ARG A 9 1.80 -9.71 11.45
CA ARG A 9 3.03 -9.83 10.66
C ARG A 9 3.79 -8.52 10.54
N GLN A 10 3.13 -7.36 10.62
CA GLN A 10 3.81 -6.07 10.62
C GLN A 10 4.63 -5.85 11.90
N ALA A 11 4.19 -6.44 13.03
CA ALA A 11 4.97 -6.45 14.27
C ALA A 11 6.28 -7.26 14.13
N TYR A 12 6.41 -8.14 13.13
CA TYR A 12 7.64 -8.88 12.86
C TYR A 12 8.80 -7.98 12.44
N ASN A 13 8.54 -6.78 11.92
CA ASN A 13 9.59 -5.79 11.70
C ASN A 13 10.39 -5.50 12.99
N LEU A 14 9.74 -5.64 14.15
CA LEU A 14 10.33 -5.38 15.47
C LEU A 14 10.71 -6.65 16.22
N THR A 15 9.90 -7.71 16.11
CA THR A 15 10.05 -8.92 16.92
C THR A 15 10.81 -10.04 16.21
N HIS A 16 10.74 -10.08 14.88
CA HIS A 16 11.38 -11.12 14.06
C HIS A 16 11.95 -10.49 12.76
N PRO A 17 12.82 -9.47 12.85
CA PRO A 17 13.33 -8.75 11.67
C PRO A 17 14.05 -9.68 10.69
N ASP A 18 14.77 -10.68 11.18
CA ASP A 18 15.49 -11.65 10.35
C ASP A 18 14.55 -12.47 9.44
N ASN A 19 13.32 -12.74 9.90
CA ASN A 19 12.34 -13.43 9.08
C ASN A 19 11.86 -12.55 7.92
N VAL A 20 11.66 -11.26 8.16
CA VAL A 20 11.26 -10.30 7.12
C VAL A 20 12.41 -10.11 6.13
N GLU A 21 13.63 -9.96 6.63
CA GLU A 21 14.85 -9.85 5.82
C GLU A 21 15.04 -11.06 4.92
N ARG A 22 14.89 -12.28 5.46
CA ARG A 22 14.98 -13.52 4.68
C ARG A 22 13.95 -13.59 3.55
N ILE A 23 12.72 -13.08 3.78
CA ILE A 23 11.70 -13.02 2.73
C ILE A 23 12.14 -12.06 1.62
N HIS A 24 12.57 -10.84 1.95
CA HIS A 24 13.07 -9.90 0.94
C HIS A 24 14.22 -10.50 0.14
N ARG A 25 15.19 -11.10 0.82
CA ARG A 25 16.35 -11.74 0.19
C ARG A 25 15.93 -12.83 -0.80
N SER A 26 14.98 -13.70 -0.43
CA SER A 26 14.51 -14.78 -1.31
C SER A 26 13.83 -14.25 -2.59
N TYR A 27 13.13 -13.11 -2.53
CA TYR A 27 12.55 -12.49 -3.72
C TYR A 27 13.63 -11.83 -4.60
N ILE A 28 14.61 -11.17 -4.02
CA ILE A 28 15.72 -10.56 -4.75
C ILE A 28 16.58 -11.65 -5.44
N GLU A 29 16.90 -12.74 -4.73
CA GLU A 29 17.61 -13.89 -5.29
C GLU A 29 16.83 -14.58 -6.42
N ALA A 30 15.48 -14.51 -6.39
CA ALA A 30 14.62 -14.97 -7.47
C ALA A 30 14.52 -13.98 -8.65
N GLY A 31 15.20 -12.83 -8.60
CA GLY A 31 15.27 -11.84 -9.68
C GLY A 31 14.34 -10.64 -9.51
N ALA A 32 13.77 -10.39 -8.33
CA ALA A 32 12.96 -9.20 -8.10
C ALA A 32 13.83 -7.94 -8.04
N ASN A 33 13.49 -6.93 -8.87
CA ASN A 33 14.10 -5.59 -8.84
C ASN A 33 13.30 -4.61 -7.99
N VAL A 34 12.14 -5.02 -7.47
CA VAL A 34 11.29 -4.20 -6.61
C VAL A 34 10.84 -5.03 -5.42
N ILE A 35 11.02 -4.50 -4.23
CA ILE A 35 10.50 -5.09 -2.98
C ILE A 35 9.59 -4.10 -2.25
N GLN A 36 8.67 -4.62 -1.45
CA GLN A 36 7.71 -3.82 -0.68
C GLN A 36 8.06 -3.88 0.80
N THR A 37 7.91 -2.76 1.51
CA THR A 37 8.00 -2.77 2.98
C THR A 37 6.87 -3.62 3.58
N ASN A 38 7.15 -4.31 4.69
CA ASN A 38 6.14 -5.07 5.43
C ASN A 38 5.27 -4.15 6.29
N THR A 39 4.50 -3.24 5.65
CA THR A 39 3.72 -2.19 6.34
C THR A 39 2.25 -2.11 5.93
N TYR A 40 1.75 -2.98 5.04
CA TYR A 40 0.37 -2.98 4.54
C TYR A 40 -0.69 -2.84 5.64
N GLY A 41 -0.60 -3.59 6.71
CA GLY A 41 -1.53 -3.56 7.83
C GLY A 41 -1.08 -2.70 9.01
N ALA A 42 -0.06 -1.86 8.84
CA ALA A 42 0.54 -1.09 9.93
C ALA A 42 -0.14 0.27 10.17
N ASN A 43 -1.42 0.42 9.85
CA ASN A 43 -2.17 1.62 10.18
C ASN A 43 -2.70 1.59 11.62
N PHE A 44 -3.07 2.76 12.13
CA PHE A 44 -3.51 2.98 13.51
C PHE A 44 -4.65 2.03 13.93
N GLU A 45 -5.72 1.93 13.12
CA GLU A 45 -6.91 1.13 13.46
C GLU A 45 -6.61 -0.37 13.50
N LYS A 46 -5.85 -0.87 12.52
CA LYS A 46 -5.48 -2.28 12.48
C LYS A 46 -4.52 -2.65 13.62
N LEU A 47 -3.56 -1.78 13.93
CA LEU A 47 -2.62 -2.00 15.04
C LEU A 47 -3.27 -1.87 16.40
N LYS A 48 -4.31 -1.05 16.56
CA LYS A 48 -5.09 -0.90 17.79
C LYS A 48 -5.69 -2.21 18.28
N THR A 49 -6.09 -3.10 17.37
CA THR A 49 -6.60 -4.43 17.71
C THR A 49 -5.57 -5.30 18.45
N PHE A 50 -4.30 -4.91 18.41
CA PHE A 50 -3.18 -5.61 19.06
C PHE A 50 -2.47 -4.76 20.11
N GLY A 51 -2.98 -3.56 20.46
CA GLY A 51 -2.35 -2.62 21.38
C GLY A 51 -1.03 -2.03 20.85
N LEU A 52 -0.87 -1.97 19.54
CA LEU A 52 0.36 -1.51 18.86
C LEU A 52 0.17 -0.17 18.12
N GLU A 53 -0.96 0.50 18.29
CA GLU A 53 -1.30 1.75 17.61
C GLU A 53 -0.31 2.88 17.87
N HIS A 54 0.36 2.87 19.02
CA HIS A 54 1.39 3.87 19.35
C HIS A 54 2.74 3.60 18.68
N ARG A 55 2.92 2.45 18.05
CA ARG A 55 4.17 2.01 17.41
C ARG A 55 4.17 2.13 15.89
N VAL A 56 3.20 2.83 15.30
CA VAL A 56 3.09 3.02 13.84
C VAL A 56 4.42 3.48 13.23
N LYS A 57 4.99 4.58 13.72
CA LYS A 57 6.28 5.11 13.22
C LYS A 57 7.41 4.10 13.36
N GLU A 58 7.53 3.46 14.52
CA GLU A 58 8.60 2.50 14.79
C GLU A 58 8.53 1.29 13.84
N ILE A 59 7.33 0.78 13.59
CA ILE A 59 7.09 -0.34 12.68
C ILE A 59 7.46 0.04 11.24
N HIS A 60 7.07 1.23 10.77
CA HIS A 60 7.39 1.72 9.43
C HIS A 60 8.89 1.94 9.25
N LYS A 61 9.53 2.59 10.22
CA LYS A 61 10.98 2.79 10.23
C LYS A 61 11.74 1.48 10.16
N ALA A 62 11.40 0.53 11.04
CA ALA A 62 12.04 -0.79 11.05
C ALA A 62 11.84 -1.52 9.71
N ALA A 63 10.65 -1.46 9.11
CA ALA A 63 10.35 -2.09 7.83
C ALA A 63 11.24 -1.56 6.70
N VAL A 64 11.39 -0.23 6.59
CA VAL A 64 12.27 0.39 5.57
C VAL A 64 13.72 0.01 5.81
N GLN A 65 14.18 0.04 7.07
CA GLN A 65 15.56 -0.32 7.41
C GLN A 65 15.88 -1.78 7.07
N ILE A 66 14.92 -2.71 7.28
CA ILE A 66 15.07 -4.11 6.87
C ILE A 66 15.16 -4.21 5.34
N ALA A 67 14.26 -3.55 4.60
CA ALA A 67 14.30 -3.53 3.15
C ALA A 67 15.62 -2.98 2.60
N LYS A 68 16.12 -1.87 3.16
CA LYS A 68 17.40 -1.26 2.77
C LYS A 68 18.62 -2.15 3.01
N ARG A 69 18.63 -2.91 4.12
CA ARG A 69 19.73 -3.86 4.38
C ARG A 69 19.77 -5.01 3.38
N THR A 70 18.63 -5.31 2.78
CA THR A 70 18.48 -6.43 1.83
C THR A 70 18.63 -6.02 0.39
N ALA A 71 18.22 -4.78 0.06
CA ALA A 71 18.24 -4.24 -1.31
C ALA A 71 19.66 -4.18 -1.87
N HIS A 72 19.79 -4.52 -3.15
CA HIS A 72 20.99 -4.26 -3.95
C HIS A 72 20.88 -2.89 -4.61
N HIS A 73 21.95 -2.43 -5.30
CA HIS A 73 22.00 -1.12 -5.96
C HIS A 73 20.94 -0.89 -7.04
N ASP A 74 20.38 -1.97 -7.59
CA ASP A 74 19.36 -2.00 -8.64
C ASP A 74 17.97 -2.43 -8.11
N THR A 75 17.82 -2.53 -6.78
CA THR A 75 16.56 -2.91 -6.14
C THR A 75 15.84 -1.68 -5.61
N PHE A 76 14.61 -1.44 -6.11
CA PHE A 76 13.74 -0.36 -5.64
C PHE A 76 12.90 -0.81 -4.44
N ILE A 77 12.69 0.09 -3.49
CA ILE A 77 11.91 -0.14 -2.28
C ILE A 77 10.61 0.66 -2.34
N LEU A 78 9.47 -0.04 -2.35
CA LEU A 78 8.15 0.58 -2.26
C LEU A 78 7.71 0.67 -0.80
N GLY A 79 7.36 1.89 -0.37
CA GLY A 79 6.69 2.13 0.91
C GLY A 79 5.21 1.76 0.80
N THR A 80 4.80 0.66 1.42
CA THR A 80 3.44 0.13 1.28
C THR A 80 2.51 0.72 2.33
N VAL A 81 1.35 1.22 1.88
CA VAL A 81 0.27 1.75 2.73
C VAL A 81 -1.05 1.11 2.32
N GLY A 82 -1.69 0.40 3.24
CA GLY A 82 -2.98 -0.22 3.02
C GLY A 82 -4.14 0.64 3.54
N GLY A 83 -5.31 0.53 2.87
CA GLY A 83 -6.51 1.29 3.23
C GLY A 83 -7.02 1.02 4.65
N PHE A 84 -7.76 1.98 5.17
CA PHE A 84 -8.45 1.88 6.47
C PHE A 84 -9.80 1.21 6.32
N ARG A 85 -10.57 1.60 5.30
CA ARG A 85 -11.89 1.05 5.03
C ARG A 85 -11.80 -0.33 4.40
N GLY A 86 -12.60 -1.26 4.94
CA GLY A 86 -12.71 -2.62 4.41
C GLY A 86 -13.91 -2.77 3.46
N VAL A 87 -14.28 -4.02 3.17
CA VAL A 87 -15.50 -4.37 2.39
C VAL A 87 -16.77 -3.83 3.07
N ARG A 88 -16.79 -3.80 4.40
CA ARG A 88 -17.79 -3.10 5.19
C ARG A 88 -17.24 -1.71 5.45
N GLN A 89 -17.86 -0.69 4.87
CA GLN A 89 -17.45 0.69 5.06
C GLN A 89 -17.49 1.00 6.57
N ASP A 90 -16.31 1.08 7.17
CA ASP A 90 -16.17 1.51 8.54
C ASP A 90 -16.43 3.02 8.60
N ASP A 91 -17.17 3.50 9.62
CA ASP A 91 -17.56 4.91 9.80
C ASP A 91 -16.37 5.82 10.23
N ILE A 92 -15.22 5.66 9.57
CA ILE A 92 -14.04 6.50 9.82
C ILE A 92 -14.07 7.68 8.85
N SER A 93 -13.98 8.90 9.40
CA SER A 93 -13.97 10.12 8.57
C SER A 93 -12.72 10.18 7.69
N LEU A 94 -12.86 10.74 6.47
CA LEU A 94 -11.72 10.95 5.58
C LEU A 94 -10.62 11.81 6.22
N SER A 95 -10.97 12.78 7.04
CA SER A 95 -9.98 13.62 7.76
C SER A 95 -9.15 12.81 8.77
N THR A 96 -9.79 11.88 9.48
CA THR A 96 -9.08 10.97 10.40
C THR A 96 -8.15 10.03 9.63
N ILE A 97 -8.63 9.47 8.53
CA ILE A 97 -7.85 8.62 7.65
C ILE A 97 -6.63 9.39 7.11
N GLN A 98 -6.82 10.58 6.58
CA GLN A 98 -5.74 11.42 6.07
C GLN A 98 -4.68 11.69 7.13
N TYR A 99 -5.09 12.10 8.34
CA TYR A 99 -4.17 12.38 9.44
C TYR A 99 -3.28 11.17 9.79
N HIS A 100 -3.87 9.99 9.94
CA HIS A 100 -3.11 8.78 10.26
C HIS A 100 -2.29 8.25 9.09
N THR A 101 -2.76 8.42 7.85
CA THR A 101 -2.02 8.02 6.65
C THR A 101 -0.83 8.95 6.41
N GLU A 102 -0.96 10.25 6.65
CA GLU A 102 0.14 11.20 6.52
C GLU A 102 1.32 10.78 7.41
N LEU A 103 1.07 10.38 8.65
CA LEU A 103 2.10 9.89 9.56
C LEU A 103 2.89 8.69 8.99
N GLN A 104 2.19 7.77 8.32
CA GLN A 104 2.81 6.60 7.69
C GLN A 104 3.66 7.03 6.49
N ILE A 105 3.09 7.87 5.62
CA ILE A 105 3.75 8.37 4.40
C ILE A 105 5.00 9.17 4.76
N ASP A 106 4.90 10.11 5.69
CA ASP A 106 6.03 10.92 6.15
C ASP A 106 7.16 10.02 6.65
N THR A 107 6.83 9.03 7.48
CA THR A 107 7.83 8.10 8.01
C THR A 107 8.51 7.28 6.91
N LEU A 108 7.74 6.78 5.92
CA LEU A 108 8.28 6.00 4.80
C LEU A 108 9.22 6.86 3.94
N ILE A 109 8.83 8.10 3.64
CA ILE A 109 9.62 9.03 2.82
C ILE A 109 10.88 9.48 3.57
N ASP A 110 10.77 9.84 4.86
CA ASP A 110 11.90 10.22 5.71
C ASP A 110 12.94 9.11 5.82
N GLU A 111 12.49 7.85 5.87
CA GLU A 111 13.38 6.68 5.85
C GLU A 111 13.89 6.33 4.45
N GLY A 112 13.42 7.02 3.38
CA GLY A 112 13.97 7.00 2.02
C GLY A 112 13.54 5.78 1.20
N VAL A 113 12.24 5.57 1.05
CA VAL A 113 11.67 4.68 0.02
C VAL A 113 11.73 5.34 -1.35
N ASP A 114 11.78 4.53 -2.43
CA ASP A 114 11.87 5.03 -3.81
C ASP A 114 10.51 5.43 -4.40
N ALA A 115 9.43 4.80 -3.94
CA ALA A 115 8.06 5.11 -4.33
C ALA A 115 7.07 4.70 -3.24
N LEU A 116 5.83 5.20 -3.33
CA LEU A 116 4.73 4.78 -2.47
C LEU A 116 3.81 3.82 -3.22
N LEU A 117 3.41 2.77 -2.52
CA LEU A 117 2.41 1.81 -2.99
C LEU A 117 1.18 1.86 -2.08
N PHE A 118 0.11 2.43 -2.58
CA PHE A 118 -1.21 2.36 -1.99
C PHE A 118 -1.91 1.12 -2.54
N GLU A 119 -2.07 0.08 -1.73
CA GLU A 119 -2.59 -1.21 -2.21
C GLU A 119 -3.84 -1.69 -1.47
N THR A 120 -4.69 -2.44 -2.18
CA THR A 120 -5.89 -3.08 -1.64
C THR A 120 -6.87 -2.09 -1.01
N TYR A 121 -7.14 -0.98 -1.70
CA TYR A 121 -8.16 -0.03 -1.31
C TYR A 121 -9.53 -0.46 -1.84
N TYR A 122 -10.51 -0.52 -0.96
CA TYR A 122 -11.91 -0.83 -1.29
C TYR A 122 -12.74 0.41 -1.60
N ASP A 123 -12.31 1.57 -1.13
CA ASP A 123 -13.01 2.85 -1.24
C ASP A 123 -12.20 3.80 -2.15
N LEU A 124 -12.82 4.19 -3.27
CA LEU A 124 -12.19 5.07 -4.25
C LEU A 124 -11.94 6.47 -3.71
N ASP A 125 -12.88 7.01 -2.92
CA ASP A 125 -12.76 8.37 -2.38
C ASP A 125 -11.68 8.44 -1.29
N GLU A 126 -11.53 7.38 -0.48
CA GLU A 126 -10.39 7.25 0.43
C GLU A 126 -9.07 7.33 -0.35
N LEU A 127 -8.89 6.48 -1.36
CA LEU A 127 -7.65 6.43 -2.12
C LEU A 127 -7.36 7.73 -2.86
N LYS A 128 -8.37 8.34 -3.51
CA LYS A 128 -8.24 9.66 -4.19
C LYS A 128 -7.78 10.74 -3.22
N SER A 129 -8.40 10.79 -2.02
CA SER A 129 -8.06 11.81 -1.03
C SER A 129 -6.60 11.70 -0.57
N ILE A 130 -6.11 10.46 -0.39
CA ILE A 130 -4.71 10.19 -0.01
C ILE A 130 -3.75 10.53 -1.15
N VAL A 131 -4.04 10.13 -2.38
CA VAL A 131 -3.20 10.45 -3.55
C VAL A 131 -3.06 11.96 -3.72
N VAL A 132 -4.18 12.71 -3.65
CA VAL A 132 -4.17 14.17 -3.75
C VAL A 132 -3.36 14.82 -2.60
N ALA A 133 -3.57 14.38 -1.36
CA ALA A 133 -2.84 14.92 -0.20
C ALA A 133 -1.32 14.64 -0.33
N THR A 134 -0.96 13.43 -0.73
CA THR A 134 0.44 13.05 -0.94
C THR A 134 1.09 13.86 -2.04
N ARG A 135 0.41 14.04 -3.18
CA ARG A 135 0.94 14.77 -4.34
C ARG A 135 1.15 16.26 -4.06
N ARG A 136 0.35 16.84 -3.18
CA ARG A 136 0.53 18.25 -2.75
C ARG A 136 1.81 18.46 -1.93
N LYS A 137 2.28 17.43 -1.24
CA LYS A 137 3.41 17.51 -0.30
C LYS A 137 4.70 16.93 -0.87
N TYR A 138 4.63 15.93 -1.77
CA TYR A 138 5.76 15.15 -2.19
C TYR A 138 5.80 14.88 -3.70
N GLU A 139 7.00 15.00 -4.26
CA GLU A 139 7.32 14.64 -5.66
C GLU A 139 7.85 13.19 -5.76
N ILE A 140 7.18 12.24 -5.13
CA ILE A 140 7.55 10.83 -5.13
C ILE A 140 6.65 10.04 -6.10
N PRO A 141 7.15 9.01 -6.81
CA PRO A 141 6.28 8.12 -7.59
C PRO A 141 5.20 7.46 -6.73
N ILE A 142 3.96 7.44 -7.24
CA ILE A 142 2.79 6.86 -6.57
C ILE A 142 2.21 5.75 -7.43
N ILE A 143 2.11 4.56 -6.84
CA ILE A 143 1.37 3.41 -7.37
C ILE A 143 0.08 3.30 -6.57
N ALA A 144 -1.09 3.33 -7.22
CA ALA A 144 -2.39 3.29 -6.56
C ALA A 144 -3.21 2.09 -7.05
N GLN A 145 -3.56 1.18 -6.15
CA GLN A 145 -4.25 -0.06 -6.46
C GLN A 145 -5.56 -0.20 -5.69
N LEU A 146 -6.64 -0.41 -6.44
CA LEU A 146 -7.97 -0.70 -5.91
C LEU A 146 -8.22 -2.21 -5.85
N THR A 147 -9.21 -2.59 -5.07
CA THR A 147 -9.76 -3.94 -5.04
C THR A 147 -11.16 -3.95 -5.64
N ALA A 148 -11.37 -4.76 -6.66
CA ALA A 148 -12.65 -4.85 -7.35
C ALA A 148 -13.62 -5.80 -6.66
N SER A 149 -14.92 -5.53 -6.71
CA SER A 149 -15.97 -6.44 -6.24
C SER A 149 -16.26 -7.56 -7.23
N ASN A 150 -16.07 -7.28 -8.52
CA ASN A 150 -16.22 -8.20 -9.64
C ASN A 150 -15.32 -7.77 -10.81
N THR A 151 -15.50 -8.34 -11.98
CA THR A 151 -14.66 -8.08 -13.16
C THR A 151 -14.73 -6.66 -13.71
N ASN A 152 -15.80 -5.90 -13.41
CA ASN A 152 -16.04 -4.60 -14.04
C ASN A 152 -16.24 -3.44 -13.06
N TYR A 153 -16.58 -3.75 -11.78
CA TYR A 153 -17.05 -2.73 -10.85
C TYR A 153 -16.34 -2.82 -9.49
N LEU A 154 -16.19 -1.68 -8.85
CA LEU A 154 -15.82 -1.56 -7.44
C LEU A 154 -17.02 -1.90 -6.54
N VAL A 155 -16.79 -1.90 -5.22
CA VAL A 155 -17.84 -2.21 -4.22
C VAL A 155 -18.96 -1.19 -4.24
N ASP A 156 -18.66 0.07 -4.56
CA ASP A 156 -19.62 1.19 -4.67
C ASP A 156 -20.38 1.25 -6.01
N GLY A 157 -20.09 0.34 -6.94
CA GLY A 157 -20.69 0.31 -8.27
C GLY A 157 -19.98 1.16 -9.31
N THR A 158 -18.88 1.81 -8.98
CA THR A 158 -18.05 2.55 -9.95
C THR A 158 -17.37 1.60 -10.93
N GLU A 159 -17.42 1.93 -12.23
CA GLU A 159 -16.70 1.15 -13.24
C GLU A 159 -15.19 1.26 -13.04
N ILE A 160 -14.46 0.13 -13.11
CA ILE A 160 -13.04 0.06 -12.85
C ILE A 160 -12.24 1.03 -13.72
N ASN A 161 -12.51 1.08 -15.05
CA ASN A 161 -11.75 1.96 -15.93
C ASN A 161 -11.92 3.44 -15.57
N ASP A 162 -13.13 3.84 -15.14
CA ASP A 162 -13.38 5.21 -14.72
C ASP A 162 -12.72 5.52 -13.36
N ALA A 163 -12.71 4.57 -12.44
CA ALA A 163 -11.98 4.71 -11.19
C ALA A 163 -10.48 4.89 -11.42
N LEU A 164 -9.87 4.07 -12.30
CA LEU A 164 -8.45 4.17 -12.63
C LEU A 164 -8.11 5.51 -13.30
N LYS A 165 -8.95 6.01 -14.23
CA LYS A 165 -8.79 7.36 -14.83
C LYS A 165 -8.83 8.47 -13.77
N GLN A 166 -9.74 8.36 -12.79
CA GLN A 166 -9.81 9.33 -11.69
C GLN A 166 -8.54 9.33 -10.85
N LEU A 167 -7.95 8.16 -10.55
CA LEU A 167 -6.69 8.08 -9.81
C LEU A 167 -5.52 8.71 -10.58
N VAL A 168 -5.45 8.50 -11.90
CA VAL A 168 -4.46 9.18 -12.74
C VAL A 168 -4.66 10.70 -12.68
N ALA A 169 -5.90 11.19 -12.80
CA ALA A 169 -6.22 12.61 -12.68
C ALA A 169 -5.88 13.21 -11.31
N CYS A 170 -5.91 12.39 -10.25
CA CYS A 170 -5.46 12.78 -8.90
C CYS A 170 -3.95 12.84 -8.74
N GLY A 171 -3.17 12.33 -9.71
CA GLY A 171 -1.71 12.38 -9.72
C GLY A 171 -1.00 11.06 -9.44
N ALA A 172 -1.69 9.91 -9.48
CA ALA A 172 -1.03 8.61 -9.45
C ALA A 172 -0.21 8.38 -10.74
N ASN A 173 1.00 7.84 -10.59
CA ASN A 173 1.88 7.53 -11.72
C ASN A 173 1.57 6.16 -12.35
N VAL A 174 1.17 5.21 -11.49
CA VAL A 174 0.76 3.87 -11.90
C VAL A 174 -0.55 3.54 -11.20
N VAL A 175 -1.50 2.96 -11.92
CA VAL A 175 -2.79 2.54 -11.37
C VAL A 175 -3.07 1.09 -11.72
N GLY A 176 -3.83 0.40 -10.88
CA GLY A 176 -4.14 -1.01 -11.10
C GLY A 176 -5.10 -1.60 -10.08
N LEU A 177 -5.25 -2.90 -10.15
CA LEU A 177 -6.03 -3.71 -9.22
C LEU A 177 -5.15 -4.75 -8.55
N ASN A 178 -5.46 -5.07 -7.29
CA ASN A 178 -4.85 -6.18 -6.60
C ASN A 178 -5.85 -6.90 -5.68
N CYS A 179 -5.49 -8.11 -5.24
CA CYS A 179 -6.31 -8.94 -4.35
C CYS A 179 -7.70 -9.31 -4.90
N HIS A 180 -8.49 -9.97 -4.08
CA HIS A 180 -9.90 -10.35 -4.22
C HIS A 180 -10.20 -11.39 -5.31
N HIS A 181 -9.61 -11.31 -6.50
CA HIS A 181 -9.82 -12.28 -7.58
C HIS A 181 -8.54 -13.05 -7.91
N GLY A 182 -8.70 -14.30 -8.36
CA GLY A 182 -7.60 -15.08 -8.91
C GLY A 182 -7.09 -14.52 -10.25
N PRO A 183 -6.03 -15.10 -10.83
CA PRO A 183 -5.39 -14.56 -12.03
C PRO A 183 -6.30 -14.51 -13.27
N HIS A 184 -7.32 -15.32 -13.34
CA HIS A 184 -8.18 -15.42 -14.52
C HIS A 184 -9.01 -14.15 -14.78
N PRO A 185 -9.70 -13.52 -13.79
CA PRO A 185 -10.35 -12.22 -13.98
C PRO A 185 -9.36 -11.08 -14.18
N VAL A 186 -8.19 -11.10 -13.55
CA VAL A 186 -7.17 -10.04 -13.64
C VAL A 186 -6.56 -9.95 -15.04
N SER A 187 -6.51 -11.04 -15.79
CA SER A 187 -5.98 -11.05 -17.17
C SER A 187 -6.81 -10.21 -18.16
N TYR A 188 -8.03 -9.82 -17.80
CA TYR A 188 -8.88 -8.95 -18.61
C TYR A 188 -8.75 -7.47 -18.27
N THR A 189 -8.08 -7.12 -17.17
CA THR A 189 -7.80 -5.73 -16.81
C THR A 189 -6.47 -5.33 -17.42
N HIS A 190 -6.50 -4.52 -18.47
CA HIS A 190 -5.28 -3.96 -19.04
C HIS A 190 -4.67 -2.96 -18.07
N LEU A 191 -3.43 -3.22 -17.63
CA LEU A 191 -2.59 -2.23 -16.98
C LEU A 191 -2.23 -1.17 -18.03
N THR A 192 -2.97 -0.07 -18.05
CA THR A 192 -2.58 1.09 -18.85
C THR A 192 -1.60 1.92 -18.03
N LEU A 193 -0.32 1.81 -18.36
CA LEU A 193 0.65 2.81 -17.93
C LEU A 193 0.33 4.11 -18.65
N PRO A 194 0.19 5.26 -17.95
CA PRO A 194 0.09 6.55 -18.63
C PRO A 194 1.40 6.80 -19.37
N THR A 195 1.39 6.60 -20.68
CA THR A 195 2.48 7.08 -21.54
C THR A 195 2.39 8.60 -21.58
N LYS A 196 3.35 9.27 -20.92
CA LYS A 196 3.57 10.69 -21.22
C LYS A 196 3.97 10.78 -22.69
N ALA A 197 3.09 11.40 -23.51
CA ALA A 197 3.48 11.94 -24.80
C ALA A 197 4.36 13.18 -24.60
#